data_be830e1ef788641d8a19817380f0f141
#
_entry.id   be830e1ef788641d8a19817380f0f141
#
_cell.length_a   1.000
_cell.length_b   1.000
_cell.length_c   1.000
_cell.angle_alpha   90.00
_cell.angle_beta   90.00
_cell.angle_gamma   90.00
#
_symmetry.space_group_name_H-M   'P 1'
#
loop_
_entity.id
_entity.type
_entity.pdbx_description
1 polymer ?
#
loop_
_entity_poly.entity_id
_entity_poly.type
_entity_poly.pdbx_seq_one_letter_code
_entity_poly.pdbx_strand_id
1 'polypeptide(L)'
;MNNSRSVSRPTIKRLPSYLYVIEAARNEGKQFISGTVIAEELGLEPIQVRKDIASTGIIGKPRVGFNVDELMDTICSFLRWNQENKAILLGVGHLGAALVGYQEFRRRGLTISAAFDTDLDKLNNSICDTPILPLEQMHVLRALQGNQIQ
;
A
#
# COMPACT_ATOMS: atom_id res chain seq x y z
N MET A 1 -25.61 -7.33 -11.62
CA MET A 1 -25.90 -6.77 -10.28
C MET A 1 -24.64 -6.84 -9.44
N ASN A 2 -23.83 -5.75 -9.47
CA ASN A 2 -22.59 -5.67 -8.70
C ASN A 2 -22.94 -5.35 -7.25
N ASN A 3 -22.98 -6.38 -6.41
CA ASN A 3 -23.09 -6.22 -4.97
C ASN A 3 -21.68 -5.88 -4.43
N SER A 4 -21.25 -4.63 -4.60
CA SER A 4 -20.02 -4.11 -3.97
C SER A 4 -20.29 -4.04 -2.46
N ARG A 5 -20.07 -5.16 -1.76
CA ARG A 5 -20.00 -5.15 -0.29
C ARG A 5 -18.90 -4.20 0.08
N SER A 6 -19.26 -3.06 0.64
CA SER A 6 -18.28 -2.10 1.17
C SER A 6 -17.49 -2.82 2.26
N VAL A 7 -16.20 -3.06 1.96
CA VAL A 7 -15.29 -3.69 2.93
C VAL A 7 -15.04 -2.70 4.07
N SER A 8 -15.02 -3.21 5.29
CA SER A 8 -14.85 -2.37 6.47
C SER A 8 -13.46 -1.72 6.52
N ARG A 9 -13.37 -0.48 7.01
CA ARG A 9 -12.07 0.19 7.22
C ARG A 9 -11.10 -0.62 8.09
N PRO A 10 -11.52 -1.31 9.16
CA PRO A 10 -10.63 -2.18 9.92
C PRO A 10 -10.05 -3.33 9.10
N THR A 11 -10.82 -3.95 8.20
CA THR A 11 -10.32 -4.99 7.29
C THR A 11 -9.20 -4.44 6.40
N ILE A 12 -9.43 -3.30 5.74
CA ILE A 12 -8.43 -2.66 4.87
C ILE A 12 -7.13 -2.36 5.63
N LYS A 13 -7.22 -1.94 6.88
CA LYS A 13 -6.05 -1.65 7.72
C LYS A 13 -5.24 -2.89 8.12
N ARG A 14 -5.86 -4.09 8.19
CA ARG A 14 -5.17 -5.34 8.54
C ARG A 14 -4.52 -6.04 7.35
N LEU A 15 -5.05 -5.88 6.14
CA LEU A 15 -4.52 -6.54 4.94
C LEU A 15 -3.02 -6.32 4.70
N PRO A 16 -2.43 -5.12 4.94
CA PRO A 16 -0.99 -4.93 4.84
C PRO A 16 -0.18 -5.82 5.78
N SER A 17 -0.67 -6.05 7.01
CA SER A 17 0.00 -6.95 7.96
C SER A 17 -0.06 -8.41 7.50
N TYR A 18 -1.15 -8.81 6.84
CA TYR A 18 -1.24 -10.15 6.24
C TYR A 18 -0.22 -10.33 5.12
N LEU A 19 0.00 -9.33 4.28
CA LEU A 19 1.01 -9.38 3.23
C LEU A 19 2.40 -9.63 3.79
N TYR A 20 2.75 -9.05 4.93
CA TYR A 20 4.04 -9.29 5.58
C TYR A 20 4.24 -10.79 5.92
N VAL A 21 3.23 -11.45 6.48
CA VAL A 21 3.29 -12.87 6.82
C VAL A 21 3.31 -13.75 5.56
N ILE A 22 2.53 -13.38 4.54
CA ILE A 22 2.46 -14.10 3.26
C ILE A 22 3.81 -14.00 2.53
N GLU A 23 4.44 -12.82 2.53
CA GLU A 23 5.76 -12.59 1.93
C GLU A 23 6.85 -13.41 2.63
N ALA A 24 6.81 -13.51 3.98
CA ALA A 24 7.70 -14.38 4.72
C ALA A 24 7.52 -15.85 4.33
N ALA A 25 6.29 -16.33 4.24
CA ALA A 25 5.98 -17.68 3.78
C ALA A 25 6.47 -17.97 2.34
N ARG A 26 6.34 -16.97 1.45
CA ARG A 26 6.87 -17.05 0.08
C ARG A 26 8.40 -17.19 0.07
N ASN A 27 9.09 -16.39 0.87
CA ASN A 27 10.55 -16.43 0.97
C ASN A 27 11.06 -17.76 1.55
N GLU A 28 10.25 -18.43 2.38
CA GLU A 28 10.49 -19.78 2.86
C GLU A 28 10.16 -20.89 1.81
N GLY A 29 9.68 -20.52 0.64
CA GLY A 29 9.32 -21.47 -0.43
C GLY A 29 7.97 -22.19 -0.20
N LYS A 30 7.12 -21.70 0.71
CA LYS A 30 5.80 -22.27 0.93
C LYS A 30 4.86 -21.97 -0.23
N GLN A 31 4.23 -22.99 -0.79
CA GLN A 31 3.25 -22.82 -1.86
C GLN A 31 1.86 -22.44 -1.35
N PHE A 32 1.53 -22.84 -0.14
CA PHE A 32 0.21 -22.59 0.48
C PHE A 32 0.37 -22.05 1.90
N ILE A 33 -0.58 -21.21 2.31
CA ILE A 33 -0.69 -20.66 3.66
C ILE A 33 -2.15 -20.71 4.13
N SER A 34 -2.38 -21.06 5.40
CA SER A 34 -3.73 -21.04 5.98
C SER A 34 -4.01 -19.73 6.69
N GLY A 35 -5.29 -19.36 6.76
CA GLY A 35 -5.71 -18.22 7.58
C GLY A 35 -5.42 -18.40 9.08
N THR A 36 -5.25 -19.63 9.54
CA THR A 36 -4.86 -19.94 10.93
C THR A 36 -3.41 -19.55 11.16
N VAL A 37 -2.49 -19.92 10.27
CA VAL A 37 -1.08 -19.52 10.36
C VAL A 37 -0.92 -18.00 10.37
N ILE A 38 -1.63 -17.28 9.46
CA ILE A 38 -1.60 -15.82 9.45
C ILE A 38 -2.12 -15.24 10.78
N ALA A 39 -3.16 -15.83 11.33
CA ALA A 39 -3.75 -15.38 12.59
C ALA A 39 -2.80 -15.59 13.78
N GLU A 40 -2.13 -16.74 13.86
CA GLU A 40 -1.15 -17.08 14.89
C GLU A 40 0.04 -16.11 14.87
N GLU A 41 0.62 -15.86 13.69
CA GLU A 41 1.75 -14.94 13.52
C GLU A 41 1.43 -13.49 13.93
N LEU A 42 0.17 -13.08 13.78
CA LEU A 42 -0.26 -11.70 14.07
C LEU A 42 -1.01 -11.56 15.40
N GLY A 43 -1.19 -12.64 16.16
CA GLY A 43 -1.97 -12.62 17.39
C GLY A 43 -3.45 -12.27 17.16
N LEU A 44 -4.05 -12.72 16.05
CA LEU A 44 -5.43 -12.44 15.66
C LEU A 44 -6.29 -13.70 15.74
N GLU A 45 -7.62 -13.49 15.73
CA GLU A 45 -8.57 -14.58 15.67
C GLU A 45 -8.66 -15.18 14.24
N PRO A 46 -8.51 -16.52 14.07
CA PRO A 46 -8.54 -17.16 12.74
C PRO A 46 -9.83 -16.91 11.96
N ILE A 47 -10.97 -16.75 12.63
CA ILE A 47 -12.24 -16.43 12.01
C ILE A 47 -12.19 -15.03 11.40
N GLN A 48 -11.57 -14.07 12.08
CA GLN A 48 -11.43 -12.71 11.59
C GLN A 48 -10.55 -12.65 10.34
N VAL A 49 -9.39 -13.32 10.36
CA VAL A 49 -8.48 -13.38 9.22
C VAL A 49 -9.14 -14.00 7.99
N ARG A 50 -9.88 -15.11 8.18
CA ARG A 50 -10.62 -15.75 7.06
C ARG A 50 -11.70 -14.84 6.48
N LYS A 51 -12.43 -14.09 7.31
CA LYS A 51 -13.45 -13.13 6.85
C LYS A 51 -12.81 -11.98 6.07
N ASP A 52 -11.70 -11.45 6.57
CA ASP A 52 -10.97 -10.38 5.90
C ASP A 52 -10.44 -10.83 4.53
N ILE A 53 -9.80 -12.00 4.46
CA ILE A 53 -9.30 -12.57 3.20
C ILE A 53 -10.47 -12.86 2.24
N ALA A 54 -11.57 -13.43 2.72
CA ALA A 54 -12.74 -13.70 1.89
C ALA A 54 -13.35 -12.41 1.29
N SER A 55 -13.19 -11.25 1.97
CA SER A 55 -13.68 -9.97 1.45
C SER A 55 -12.91 -9.49 0.20
N THR A 56 -11.71 -10.02 -0.05
CA THR A 56 -10.93 -9.75 -1.27
C THR A 56 -11.41 -10.53 -2.48
N GLY A 57 -12.29 -11.51 -2.27
CA GLY A 57 -12.85 -12.37 -3.32
C GLY A 57 -12.08 -13.65 -3.59
N ILE A 58 -10.91 -13.86 -2.96
CA ILE A 58 -10.14 -15.10 -3.14
C ILE A 58 -10.85 -16.30 -2.49
N ILE A 59 -10.74 -17.45 -3.13
CA ILE A 59 -11.28 -18.72 -2.65
C ILE A 59 -10.12 -19.66 -2.30
N GLY A 60 -10.02 -20.03 -1.02
CA GLY A 60 -9.02 -20.99 -0.57
C GLY A 60 -9.40 -22.43 -0.90
N LYS A 61 -8.39 -23.30 -0.97
CA LYS A 61 -8.59 -24.74 -1.12
C LYS A 61 -8.92 -25.38 0.25
N PRO A 62 -10.00 -26.19 0.35
CA PRO A 62 -10.35 -26.85 1.59
C PRO A 62 -9.18 -27.65 2.17
N ARG A 63 -8.93 -27.53 3.48
CA ARG A 63 -7.85 -28.20 4.23
C ARG A 63 -6.40 -27.86 3.81
N VAL A 64 -6.22 -27.08 2.75
CA VAL A 64 -4.89 -26.66 2.24
C VAL A 64 -4.63 -25.20 2.56
N GLY A 65 -5.61 -24.31 2.37
CA GLY A 65 -5.48 -22.87 2.52
C GLY A 65 -5.44 -22.16 1.18
N PHE A 66 -4.71 -21.07 1.13
CA PHE A 66 -4.58 -20.19 -0.04
C PHE A 66 -3.22 -20.40 -0.70
N ASN A 67 -3.17 -20.39 -2.03
CA ASN A 67 -1.91 -20.30 -2.74
C ASN A 67 -1.24 -18.95 -2.38
N VAL A 68 0.06 -18.98 -2.06
CA VAL A 68 0.79 -17.82 -1.51
C VAL A 68 0.86 -16.69 -2.53
N ASP A 69 1.22 -16.98 -3.79
CA ASP A 69 1.36 -15.98 -4.83
C ASP A 69 0.00 -15.39 -5.21
N GLU A 70 -1.02 -16.24 -5.38
CA GLU A 70 -2.38 -15.81 -5.71
C GLU A 70 -2.99 -14.93 -4.60
N LEU A 71 -2.76 -15.28 -3.33
CA LEU A 71 -3.25 -14.49 -2.19
C LEU A 71 -2.55 -13.13 -2.12
N MET A 72 -1.23 -13.10 -2.35
CA MET A 72 -0.47 -11.85 -2.39
C MET A 72 -0.98 -10.93 -3.50
N ASP A 73 -1.10 -11.44 -4.73
CA ASP A 73 -1.58 -10.68 -5.88
C ASP A 73 -3.01 -10.16 -5.68
N THR A 74 -3.88 -11.00 -5.09
CA THR A 74 -5.26 -10.62 -4.80
C THR A 74 -5.33 -9.49 -3.79
N ILE A 75 -4.56 -9.55 -2.69
CA ILE A 75 -4.54 -8.50 -1.67
C ILE A 75 -3.93 -7.21 -2.25
N CYS A 76 -2.81 -7.30 -3.00
CA CYS A 76 -2.20 -6.13 -3.65
C CYS A 76 -3.16 -5.47 -4.64
N SER A 77 -3.88 -6.24 -5.45
CA SER A 77 -4.89 -5.73 -6.37
C SER A 77 -6.06 -5.09 -5.63
N PHE A 78 -6.52 -5.72 -4.56
CA PHE A 78 -7.58 -5.19 -3.71
C PHE A 78 -7.22 -3.85 -3.06
N LEU A 79 -5.97 -3.70 -2.60
CA LEU A 79 -5.41 -2.45 -2.05
C LEU A 79 -4.99 -1.45 -3.13
N ARG A 80 -5.09 -1.82 -4.42
CA ARG A 80 -4.59 -1.04 -5.57
C ARG A 80 -3.08 -0.77 -5.52
N TRP A 81 -2.31 -1.63 -4.86
CA TRP A 81 -0.85 -1.49 -4.75
C TRP A 81 -0.10 -1.97 -5.99
N ASN A 82 -0.78 -2.66 -6.89
CA ASN A 82 -0.29 -3.01 -8.24
C ASN A 82 -0.55 -1.92 -9.29
N GLN A 83 -1.09 -0.76 -8.88
CA GLN A 83 -1.30 0.41 -9.73
C GLN A 83 -0.31 1.51 -9.35
N GLU A 84 0.10 2.32 -10.32
CA GLU A 84 0.91 3.49 -10.03
C GLU A 84 0.05 4.58 -9.38
N ASN A 85 0.33 4.83 -8.10
CA ASN A 85 -0.29 5.90 -7.34
C ASN A 85 0.70 7.04 -7.18
N LYS A 86 0.31 8.26 -7.53
CA LYS A 86 1.13 9.46 -7.36
C LYS A 86 0.74 10.16 -6.07
N ALA A 87 1.76 10.54 -5.30
CA ALA A 87 1.60 11.33 -4.09
C ALA A 87 2.43 12.61 -4.18
N ILE A 88 2.06 13.58 -3.38
CA ILE A 88 2.85 14.77 -3.09
C ILE A 88 3.22 14.78 -1.61
N LEU A 89 4.39 15.29 -1.30
CA LEU A 89 4.87 15.44 0.07
C LEU A 89 4.77 16.90 0.50
N LEU A 90 4.21 17.15 1.68
CA LEU A 90 4.19 18.48 2.28
C LEU A 90 5.17 18.52 3.46
N GLY A 91 6.17 19.37 3.39
CA GLY A 91 7.24 19.51 4.36
C GLY A 91 8.43 18.57 4.10
N VAL A 92 9.57 19.16 3.75
CA VAL A 92 10.83 18.45 3.49
C VAL A 92 11.79 18.66 4.66
N GLY A 93 11.33 18.32 5.87
CA GLY A 93 12.19 18.18 7.05
C GLY A 93 12.89 16.81 7.05
N HIS A 94 13.56 16.45 8.14
CA HIS A 94 14.28 15.16 8.23
C HIS A 94 13.39 13.95 7.90
N LEU A 95 12.17 13.92 8.42
CA LEU A 95 11.23 12.82 8.12
C LEU A 95 10.78 12.86 6.66
N GLY A 96 10.40 14.03 6.13
CA GLY A 96 9.97 14.18 4.75
C GLY A 96 11.04 13.73 3.76
N ALA A 97 12.29 14.16 3.97
CA ALA A 97 13.42 13.75 3.16
C ALA A 97 13.63 12.21 3.18
N ALA A 98 13.53 11.59 4.36
CA ALA A 98 13.63 10.14 4.50
C ALA A 98 12.50 9.40 3.75
N LEU A 99 11.27 9.92 3.78
CA LEU A 99 10.12 9.33 3.08
C LEU A 99 10.27 9.40 1.56
N VAL A 100 10.81 10.50 1.01
CA VAL A 100 11.08 10.61 -0.45
C VAL A 100 12.03 9.51 -0.92
N GLY A 101 13.07 9.21 -0.14
CA GLY A 101 14.04 8.16 -0.45
C GLY A 101 13.60 6.74 -0.15
N TYR A 102 12.44 6.54 0.47
CA TYR A 102 12.00 5.22 0.93
C TYR A 102 11.50 4.35 -0.23
N GLN A 103 12.33 3.40 -0.65
CA GLN A 103 12.09 2.57 -1.83
C GLN A 103 10.85 1.67 -1.73
N GLU A 104 10.42 1.27 -0.52
CA GLU A 104 9.24 0.42 -0.34
C GLU A 104 7.95 1.08 -0.85
N PHE A 105 7.87 2.42 -0.86
CA PHE A 105 6.74 3.10 -1.48
C PHE A 105 6.64 2.78 -2.97
N ARG A 106 7.74 2.86 -3.71
CA ARG A 106 7.79 2.53 -5.15
C ARG A 106 7.46 1.06 -5.39
N ARG A 107 7.98 0.16 -4.57
CA ARG A 107 7.68 -1.29 -4.68
C ARG A 107 6.20 -1.58 -4.47
N ARG A 108 5.50 -0.74 -3.71
CA ARG A 108 4.06 -0.86 -3.46
C ARG A 108 3.22 0.09 -4.33
N GLY A 109 3.78 0.54 -5.45
CA GLY A 109 3.06 1.36 -6.44
C GLY A 109 2.82 2.81 -6.01
N LEU A 110 3.52 3.34 -4.99
CA LEU A 110 3.41 4.72 -4.57
C LEU A 110 4.65 5.51 -4.98
N THR A 111 4.48 6.52 -5.83
CA THR A 111 5.56 7.41 -6.25
C THR A 111 5.31 8.82 -5.73
N ILE A 112 6.26 9.39 -4.98
CA ILE A 112 6.22 10.80 -4.58
C ILE A 112 6.71 11.61 -5.79
N SER A 113 5.80 12.31 -6.46
CA SER A 113 6.08 13.02 -7.72
C SER A 113 6.57 14.45 -7.52
N ALA A 114 6.27 15.05 -6.38
CA ALA A 114 6.74 16.38 -5.98
C ALA A 114 6.72 16.53 -4.46
N ALA A 115 7.62 17.34 -3.95
CA ALA A 115 7.63 17.76 -2.54
C ALA A 115 7.46 19.28 -2.47
N PHE A 116 6.86 19.75 -1.39
CA PHE A 116 6.60 21.17 -1.14
C PHE A 116 7.16 21.57 0.21
N ASP A 117 7.80 22.74 0.28
CA ASP A 117 8.26 23.33 1.53
C ASP A 117 8.04 24.84 1.51
N THR A 118 8.09 25.48 2.67
CA THR A 118 8.09 26.94 2.84
C THR A 118 9.48 27.50 3.02
N ASP A 119 10.48 26.65 3.27
CA ASP A 119 11.87 27.01 3.49
C ASP A 119 12.55 27.32 2.15
N LEU A 120 12.88 28.61 1.93
CA LEU A 120 13.46 29.10 0.67
C LEU A 120 14.80 28.45 0.33
N ASP A 121 15.59 28.03 1.33
CA ASP A 121 16.88 27.39 1.12
C ASP A 121 16.77 25.97 0.52
N LYS A 122 15.60 25.36 0.63
CA LYS A 122 15.30 24.05 0.08
C LYS A 122 14.68 24.11 -1.31
N LEU A 123 14.08 25.24 -1.67
CA LEU A 123 13.38 25.39 -2.94
C LEU A 123 14.33 25.28 -4.15
N ASN A 124 13.79 24.86 -5.28
CA ASN A 124 14.55 24.63 -6.52
C ASN A 124 15.66 23.56 -6.43
N ASN A 125 15.69 22.82 -5.33
CA ASN A 125 16.50 21.61 -5.17
C ASN A 125 15.65 20.36 -5.45
N SER A 126 16.30 19.20 -5.42
CA SER A 126 15.63 17.90 -5.53
C SER A 126 16.18 16.92 -4.49
N ILE A 127 15.35 15.99 -4.06
CA ILE A 127 15.75 14.86 -3.22
C ILE A 127 15.35 13.58 -3.95
N CYS A 128 16.31 12.68 -4.20
CA CYS A 128 16.07 11.43 -4.92
C CYS A 128 15.25 11.64 -6.21
N ASP A 129 15.64 12.62 -7.03
CA ASP A 129 14.98 13.05 -8.26
C ASP A 129 13.58 13.66 -8.09
N THR A 130 13.13 13.88 -6.86
CA THR A 130 11.83 14.52 -6.56
C THR A 130 12.05 16.03 -6.37
N PRO A 131 11.43 16.90 -7.19
CA PRO A 131 11.60 18.35 -7.09
C PRO A 131 10.96 18.90 -5.82
N ILE A 132 11.62 19.90 -5.21
CA ILE A 132 11.09 20.66 -4.06
C ILE A 132 10.55 21.99 -4.59
N LEU A 133 9.26 22.21 -4.46
CA LEU A 133 8.54 23.35 -4.98
C LEU A 133 7.99 24.23 -3.86
N PRO A 134 7.80 25.53 -4.11
CA PRO A 134 7.11 26.41 -3.15
C PRO A 134 5.68 25.94 -2.93
N LEU A 135 5.20 26.07 -1.70
CA LEU A 135 3.85 25.61 -1.31
C LEU A 135 2.76 26.32 -2.13
N GLU A 136 2.98 27.55 -2.54
CA GLU A 136 2.06 28.33 -3.37
C GLU A 136 1.78 27.70 -4.74
N GLN A 137 2.70 26.87 -5.25
CA GLN A 137 2.55 26.17 -6.54
C GLN A 137 1.71 24.89 -6.44
N MET A 138 1.31 24.46 -5.26
CA MET A 138 0.55 23.22 -5.08
C MET A 138 -0.78 23.20 -5.84
N HIS A 139 -1.46 24.34 -5.94
CA HIS A 139 -2.72 24.44 -6.68
C HIS A 139 -2.54 24.27 -8.21
N VAL A 140 -1.40 24.67 -8.76
CA VAL A 140 -1.08 24.52 -10.19
C VAL A 140 -0.91 23.04 -10.56
N LEU A 141 -0.20 22.27 -9.73
CA LEU A 141 -0.04 20.82 -9.95
C LEU A 141 -1.38 20.08 -9.86
N ARG A 142 -2.27 20.48 -8.95
CA ARG A 142 -3.61 19.91 -8.84
C ARG A 142 -4.43 20.13 -10.12
N ALA A 143 -4.27 21.28 -10.75
CA ALA A 143 -4.94 21.61 -12.02
C ALA A 143 -4.35 20.82 -13.20
N LEU A 144 -3.03 20.60 -13.24
CA LEU A 144 -2.32 19.88 -14.30
C LEU A 144 -2.49 18.35 -14.23
N GLN A 145 -2.67 17.79 -13.05
CA GLN A 145 -2.87 16.34 -12.84
C GLN A 145 -4.33 15.90 -13.03
N GLY A 146 -5.21 16.83 -13.41
CA GLY A 146 -6.61 16.60 -13.79
C GLY A 146 -7.28 15.41 -13.13
N ASN A 147 -8.09 15.62 -12.10
CA ASN A 147 -9.08 14.67 -11.53
C ASN A 147 -8.64 13.25 -11.13
N GLN A 148 -7.36 12.95 -10.96
CA GLN A 148 -6.88 11.63 -10.53
C GLN A 148 -6.53 11.51 -9.04
N ILE A 149 -6.81 12.53 -8.24
CA ILE A 149 -6.71 12.43 -6.77
C ILE A 149 -8.14 12.23 -6.25
N GLN A 150 -8.53 11.00 -6.04
CA GLN A 150 -9.69 10.61 -5.25
C GLN A 150 -9.27 10.32 -3.82
#